data_0edb49cb1ebb3eb28fa1c26691b07826
#
_entry.id   0edb49cb1ebb3eb28fa1c26691b07826
#
_cell.length_a   1.000
_cell.length_b   1.000
_cell.length_c   1.000
_cell.angle_alpha   90.00
_cell.angle_beta   90.00
_cell.angle_gamma   90.00
#
_symmetry.space_group_name_H-M   'P 1'
#
loop_
_entity.id
_entity.type
_entity.pdbx_description
1 polymer ?
#
loop_
_entity_poly.entity_id
_entity_poly.type
_entity_poly.pdbx_seq_one_letter_code
_entity_poly.pdbx_strand_id
1 'polypeptide(L)'
;MAFTFIAAAGNVNAASGTTLDATASLNVAAGDLLVCWISNETSLGTYSCASVSGAPANAFTFDVGDTISNNVFGQSGYLLSAAADAAATFRATWAAARDVRKFIVMQFRPTAGSTVSKDTSNDNTGLGTASTSGNITTTGTDEVVVGYSDLFNSQPTTAEQINGVAADGVSRQSPASMWYRILS
;
A
#
# COMPACT_ATOMS: atom_id res chain seq x y z
N MET A 1 -10.24 -8.93 -16.94
CA MET A 1 -8.76 -8.97 -16.71
C MET A 1 -8.56 -9.67 -15.40
N ALA A 2 -7.73 -10.70 -15.33
CA ALA A 2 -7.42 -11.35 -14.07
C ALA A 2 -6.10 -10.81 -13.54
N PHE A 3 -6.03 -10.61 -12.23
CA PHE A 3 -4.80 -10.30 -11.52
C PHE A 3 -4.31 -11.52 -10.75
N THR A 4 -3.01 -11.63 -10.59
CA THR A 4 -2.38 -12.59 -9.68
C THR A 4 -1.56 -11.82 -8.66
N PHE A 5 -1.78 -12.08 -7.37
CA PHE A 5 -0.88 -11.58 -6.34
C PHE A 5 0.47 -12.30 -6.45
N ILE A 6 1.55 -11.54 -6.45
CA ILE A 6 2.92 -12.06 -6.60
C ILE A 6 3.65 -12.06 -5.26
N ALA A 7 3.75 -10.90 -4.63
CA ALA A 7 4.52 -10.75 -3.40
C ALA A 7 4.14 -9.46 -2.66
N ALA A 8 4.60 -9.36 -1.43
CA ALA A 8 4.60 -8.12 -0.67
C ALA A 8 5.93 -7.97 0.06
N ALA A 9 6.33 -6.72 0.26
CA ALA A 9 7.47 -6.34 1.07
C ALA A 9 7.13 -5.12 1.90
N GLY A 10 7.82 -4.93 3.01
CA GLY A 10 7.56 -3.78 3.87
C GLY A 10 8.55 -3.69 5.01
N ASN A 11 8.37 -2.67 5.84
CA ASN A 11 9.16 -2.44 7.03
C ASN A 11 8.44 -1.52 8.01
N VAL A 12 8.85 -1.58 9.27
CA VAL A 12 8.47 -0.64 10.32
C VAL A 12 9.70 -0.22 11.10
N ASN A 13 9.79 1.05 11.44
CA ASN A 13 10.89 1.57 12.27
C ASN A 13 10.38 2.66 13.21
N ALA A 14 10.51 2.42 14.51
CA ALA A 14 10.10 3.36 15.55
C ALA A 14 11.06 4.56 15.69
N ALA A 15 12.32 4.42 15.26
CA ALA A 15 13.26 5.53 15.32
C ALA A 15 12.91 6.63 14.33
N SER A 16 13.20 7.88 14.69
CA SER A 16 13.00 9.03 13.82
C SER A 16 13.89 8.99 12.58
N GLY A 17 13.34 9.41 11.44
CA GLY A 17 14.10 9.46 10.19
C GLY A 17 13.26 9.88 8.99
N THR A 18 13.92 10.06 7.86
CA THR A 18 13.31 10.52 6.62
C THR A 18 13.11 9.42 5.58
N THR A 19 13.67 8.23 5.79
CA THR A 19 13.57 7.12 4.82
C THR A 19 13.33 5.79 5.52
N LEU A 20 12.68 4.86 4.82
CA LEU A 20 12.49 3.48 5.26
C LEU A 20 12.52 2.55 4.04
N ASP A 21 13.44 1.60 4.04
CA ASP A 21 13.55 0.61 2.98
C ASP A 21 12.73 -0.63 3.33
N ALA A 22 12.11 -1.24 2.33
CA ALA A 22 11.51 -2.56 2.47
C ALA A 22 12.59 -3.58 2.84
N THR A 23 12.26 -4.54 3.71
CA THR A 23 13.20 -5.56 4.19
C THR A 23 13.51 -6.65 3.16
N ALA A 24 12.70 -6.76 2.10
CA ALA A 24 12.87 -7.70 1.02
C ALA A 24 12.77 -7.02 -0.34
N SER A 25 13.50 -7.51 -1.32
CA SER A 25 13.35 -7.12 -2.72
C SER A 25 12.19 -7.88 -3.38
N LEU A 26 11.59 -7.26 -4.40
CA LEU A 26 10.57 -7.85 -5.25
C LEU A 26 11.14 -8.14 -6.64
N ASN A 27 10.71 -9.24 -7.25
CA ASN A 27 11.00 -9.54 -8.66
C ASN A 27 9.88 -8.95 -9.52
N VAL A 28 10.08 -7.71 -9.95
CA VAL A 28 9.09 -6.94 -10.71
C VAL A 28 9.24 -7.26 -12.20
N ALA A 29 8.15 -7.67 -12.84
CA ALA A 29 8.08 -7.78 -14.29
C ALA A 29 7.53 -6.49 -14.91
N ALA A 30 7.87 -6.25 -16.18
CA ALA A 30 7.27 -5.13 -16.91
C ALA A 30 5.74 -5.25 -16.96
N GLY A 31 5.04 -4.17 -16.62
CA GLY A 31 3.59 -4.12 -16.59
C GLY A 31 2.95 -4.57 -15.27
N ASP A 32 3.72 -5.00 -14.27
CA ASP A 32 3.17 -5.29 -12.95
C ASP A 32 2.53 -4.03 -12.33
N LEU A 33 1.41 -4.23 -11.61
CA LEU A 33 0.81 -3.24 -10.75
C LEU A 33 1.48 -3.30 -9.37
N LEU A 34 1.95 -2.17 -8.89
CA LEU A 34 2.44 -2.03 -7.53
C LEU A 34 1.53 -1.07 -6.76
N VAL A 35 1.19 -1.43 -5.54
CA VAL A 35 0.40 -0.58 -4.63
C VAL A 35 1.14 -0.49 -3.31
N CYS A 36 1.26 0.69 -2.74
CA CYS A 36 1.92 0.88 -1.46
C CYS A 36 1.06 1.64 -0.45
N TRP A 37 1.34 1.41 0.83
CA TRP A 37 0.90 2.20 1.94
C TRP A 37 2.11 2.72 2.71
N ILE A 38 2.13 4.03 2.96
CA ILE A 38 3.15 4.70 3.77
C ILE A 38 2.44 5.42 4.89
N SER A 39 2.92 5.25 6.11
CA SER A 39 2.37 5.96 7.26
C SER A 39 3.43 6.29 8.31
N ASN A 40 3.08 7.20 9.21
CA ASN A 40 3.88 7.59 10.36
C ASN A 40 2.97 8.09 11.49
N GLU A 41 3.56 8.15 12.68
CA GLU A 41 2.99 8.84 13.83
C GLU A 41 3.72 10.17 13.97
N THR A 42 3.08 11.28 14.17
CA THR A 42 3.54 12.62 14.55
C THR A 42 2.96 13.75 13.74
N SER A 43 2.95 13.74 12.44
CA SER A 43 2.34 14.82 11.65
C SER A 43 2.16 14.45 10.18
N LEU A 44 1.21 15.10 9.53
CA LEU A 44 1.04 15.03 8.09
C LEU A 44 2.31 15.48 7.37
N GLY A 45 2.63 14.84 6.26
CA GLY A 45 3.80 15.17 5.45
C GLY A 45 3.60 14.84 3.98
N THR A 46 4.57 15.20 3.18
CA THR A 46 4.67 14.73 1.80
C THR A 46 5.46 13.44 1.79
N TYR A 47 4.94 12.45 1.09
CA TYR A 47 5.53 11.14 0.95
C TYR A 47 5.94 10.89 -0.49
N SER A 48 6.95 10.06 -0.68
CA SER A 48 7.27 9.48 -1.98
C SER A 48 7.74 8.04 -1.80
N CYS A 49 7.57 7.24 -2.83
CA CYS A 49 8.09 5.88 -2.88
C CYS A 49 8.64 5.60 -4.28
N ALA A 50 9.81 4.99 -4.31
CA ALA A 50 10.42 4.52 -5.55
C ALA A 50 11.33 3.33 -5.27
N SER A 51 11.68 2.57 -6.31
CA SER A 51 12.79 1.62 -6.21
C SER A 51 14.12 2.35 -6.07
N VAL A 52 14.99 1.85 -5.20
CA VAL A 52 16.35 2.38 -4.98
C VAL A 52 17.42 1.46 -5.57
N SER A 53 17.02 0.32 -6.11
CA SER A 53 17.86 -0.63 -6.84
C SER A 53 17.36 -0.74 -8.27
N GLY A 54 18.29 -0.91 -9.18
CA GLY A 54 17.98 -1.05 -10.60
C GLY A 54 17.69 0.28 -11.32
N ALA A 55 17.50 0.18 -12.62
CA ALA A 55 17.06 1.27 -13.48
C ALA A 55 16.08 0.69 -14.51
N PRO A 56 14.97 1.38 -14.82
CA PRO A 56 14.57 2.70 -14.37
C PRO A 56 13.92 2.68 -12.96
N ALA A 57 13.90 3.84 -12.32
CA ALA A 57 13.24 3.96 -11.02
C ALA A 57 11.73 3.75 -11.14
N ASN A 58 11.22 2.76 -10.42
CA ASN A 58 9.78 2.52 -10.28
C ASN A 58 9.22 3.49 -9.24
N ALA A 59 8.73 4.65 -9.68
CA ALA A 59 8.19 5.70 -8.82
C ALA A 59 6.67 5.64 -8.75
N PHE A 60 6.12 5.78 -7.54
CA PHE A 60 4.68 5.72 -7.29
C PHE A 60 4.01 7.08 -7.47
N THR A 61 2.80 7.06 -7.99
CA THR A 61 1.84 8.17 -7.89
C THR A 61 1.07 8.01 -6.59
N PHE A 62 0.91 9.09 -5.84
CA PHE A 62 0.19 9.08 -4.58
C PHE A 62 -1.21 9.68 -4.72
N ASP A 63 -2.15 9.05 -4.05
CA ASP A 63 -3.47 9.65 -3.84
C ASP A 63 -3.38 10.80 -2.83
N VAL A 64 -4.45 11.58 -2.69
CA VAL A 64 -4.49 12.64 -1.68
C VAL A 64 -4.36 11.99 -0.31
N GLY A 65 -3.44 12.50 0.48
CA GLY A 65 -3.13 11.92 1.79
C GLY A 65 -4.20 12.25 2.82
N ASP A 66 -4.49 11.26 3.66
CA ASP A 66 -5.45 11.38 4.72
C ASP A 66 -4.78 11.54 6.07
N THR A 67 -5.35 12.46 6.84
CA THR A 67 -5.08 12.56 8.26
C THR A 67 -5.95 11.53 8.98
N ILE A 68 -5.34 10.46 9.45
CA ILE A 68 -6.00 9.55 10.37
C ILE A 68 -6.00 10.20 11.75
N SER A 69 -7.10 10.15 12.48
CA SER A 69 -7.20 10.75 13.79
C SER A 69 -6.15 10.18 14.78
N ASN A 70 -5.80 10.92 15.83
CA ASN A 70 -4.82 10.54 16.85
C ASN A 70 -3.37 10.40 16.40
N ASN A 71 -2.87 11.33 15.59
CA ASN A 71 -1.47 11.40 15.20
C ASN A 71 -0.96 10.25 14.32
N VAL A 72 -1.83 9.49 13.67
CA VAL A 72 -1.45 8.57 12.60
C VAL A 72 -1.78 9.21 11.27
N PHE A 73 -0.80 9.29 10.39
CA PHE A 73 -0.90 9.91 9.06
C PHE A 73 -0.42 8.91 8.03
N GLY A 74 -1.17 8.76 6.97
CA GLY A 74 -0.81 7.81 5.93
C GLY A 74 -1.28 8.23 4.55
N GLN A 75 -0.72 7.57 3.55
CA GLN A 75 -1.04 7.81 2.15
C GLN A 75 -0.85 6.53 1.35
N SER A 76 -1.79 6.24 0.47
CA SER A 76 -1.66 5.19 -0.52
C SER A 76 -1.00 5.71 -1.79
N GLY A 77 -0.23 4.84 -2.43
CA GLY A 77 0.36 5.12 -3.72
C GLY A 77 0.27 3.92 -4.64
N TYR A 78 0.36 4.17 -5.93
CA TYR A 78 0.28 3.13 -6.95
C TYR A 78 1.22 3.41 -8.13
N LEU A 79 1.61 2.35 -8.80
CA LEU A 79 2.31 2.35 -10.09
C LEU A 79 1.62 1.34 -11.00
N LEU A 80 0.86 1.84 -11.98
CA LEU A 80 -0.03 1.03 -12.82
C LEU A 80 0.71 0.12 -13.82
N SER A 81 1.95 0.47 -14.16
CA SER A 81 2.78 -0.29 -15.09
C SER A 81 4.24 -0.15 -14.70
N ALA A 82 4.73 -1.08 -13.91
CA ALA A 82 6.10 -1.07 -13.45
C ALA A 82 7.09 -1.43 -14.57
N ALA A 83 8.29 -0.89 -14.52
CA ALA A 83 9.41 -1.37 -15.31
C ALA A 83 10.02 -2.62 -14.67
N ALA A 84 10.53 -3.54 -15.49
CA ALA A 84 11.13 -4.78 -15.00
C ALA A 84 12.37 -4.49 -14.13
N ASP A 85 12.42 -5.13 -12.96
CA ASP A 85 13.56 -5.11 -12.06
C ASP A 85 13.56 -6.42 -11.24
N ALA A 86 14.54 -7.28 -11.47
CA ALA A 86 14.61 -8.61 -10.86
C ALA A 86 14.84 -8.60 -9.34
N ALA A 87 15.29 -7.49 -8.79
CA ALA A 87 15.59 -7.35 -7.35
C ALA A 87 15.25 -5.94 -6.83
N ALA A 88 14.07 -5.43 -7.20
CA ALA A 88 13.61 -4.09 -6.80
C ALA A 88 13.51 -3.95 -5.28
N THR A 89 14.31 -3.09 -4.70
CA THR A 89 14.17 -2.67 -3.31
C THR A 89 13.47 -1.33 -3.27
N PHE A 90 12.38 -1.23 -2.54
CA PHE A 90 11.57 -0.03 -2.47
C PHE A 90 11.90 0.77 -1.22
N ARG A 91 11.92 2.09 -1.37
CA ARG A 91 12.14 3.07 -0.30
C ARG A 91 10.96 4.02 -0.21
N ALA A 92 10.38 4.12 0.98
CA ALA A 92 9.52 5.22 1.35
C ALA A 92 10.36 6.41 1.85
N THR A 93 9.96 7.62 1.47
CA THR A 93 10.65 8.85 1.86
C THR A 93 9.64 9.86 2.38
N TRP A 94 9.98 10.51 3.48
CA TRP A 94 9.23 11.59 4.13
C TRP A 94 9.99 12.89 3.94
N ALA A 95 9.29 14.00 3.63
CA ALA A 95 9.90 15.32 3.44
C ALA A 95 10.61 15.86 4.70
N ALA A 96 10.25 15.34 5.88
CA ALA A 96 10.92 15.64 7.14
C ALA A 96 11.02 14.38 8.00
N ALA A 97 11.88 14.40 9.02
CA ALA A 97 12.00 13.27 9.95
C ALA A 97 10.65 12.96 10.63
N ARG A 98 10.30 11.68 10.70
CA ARG A 98 9.07 11.16 11.30
C ARG A 98 9.38 9.98 12.20
N ASP A 99 8.58 9.84 13.24
CA ASP A 99 8.65 8.71 14.14
C ASP A 99 7.66 7.61 13.73
N VAL A 100 7.92 6.38 14.13
CA VAL A 100 7.10 5.20 13.87
C VAL A 100 6.67 5.11 12.39
N ARG A 101 7.66 5.10 11.53
CA ARG A 101 7.47 5.00 10.06
C ARG A 101 7.11 3.58 9.67
N LYS A 102 6.11 3.45 8.81
CA LYS A 102 5.59 2.18 8.33
C LYS A 102 5.46 2.23 6.82
N PHE A 103 5.79 1.13 6.17
CA PHE A 103 5.76 1.03 4.73
C PHE A 103 5.44 -0.41 4.31
N ILE A 104 4.49 -0.57 3.40
CA ILE A 104 4.14 -1.86 2.78
C ILE A 104 3.98 -1.60 1.29
N VAL A 105 4.48 -2.53 0.47
CA VAL A 105 4.24 -2.58 -0.97
C VAL A 105 3.72 -3.97 -1.34
N MET A 106 2.69 -4.03 -2.20
CA MET A 106 2.13 -5.24 -2.78
C MET A 106 2.32 -5.22 -4.29
N GLN A 107 2.63 -6.38 -4.85
CA GLN A 107 2.84 -6.60 -6.28
C GLN A 107 1.76 -7.53 -6.83
N PHE A 108 1.12 -7.07 -7.90
CA PHE A 108 0.13 -7.83 -8.66
C PHE A 108 0.53 -7.89 -10.12
N ARG A 109 0.31 -9.05 -10.73
CA ARG A 109 0.55 -9.23 -12.17
C ARG A 109 -0.76 -9.31 -12.90
N PRO A 110 -1.05 -8.38 -13.83
CA PRO A 110 -2.21 -8.50 -14.69
C PRO A 110 -1.98 -9.60 -15.73
N THR A 111 -3.07 -10.15 -16.28
CA THR A 111 -2.99 -11.04 -17.44
C THR A 111 -2.28 -10.32 -18.60
N ALA A 112 -1.40 -11.03 -19.28
CA ALA A 112 -0.60 -10.47 -20.38
C ALA A 112 -1.45 -9.73 -21.43
N GLY A 113 -0.98 -8.57 -21.84
CA GLY A 113 -1.66 -7.72 -22.82
C GLY A 113 -2.78 -6.84 -22.26
N SER A 114 -3.01 -6.87 -20.96
CA SER A 114 -4.01 -6.04 -20.31
C SER A 114 -3.46 -4.66 -19.92
N THR A 115 -4.28 -3.62 -20.07
CA THR A 115 -3.97 -2.27 -19.58
C THR A 115 -4.59 -2.07 -18.21
N VAL A 116 -3.77 -1.74 -17.23
CA VAL A 116 -4.21 -1.44 -15.86
C VAL A 116 -4.57 0.04 -15.76
N SER A 117 -5.73 0.32 -15.17
CA SER A 117 -6.15 1.68 -14.83
C SER A 117 -6.67 1.71 -13.40
N LYS A 118 -6.55 2.87 -12.76
CA LYS A 118 -7.21 3.11 -11.47
C LYS A 118 -8.69 3.38 -11.72
N ASP A 119 -9.56 2.68 -11.01
CA ASP A 119 -11.01 2.92 -11.06
C ASP A 119 -11.40 3.97 -10.02
N THR A 120 -11.42 3.62 -8.76
CA THR A 120 -11.86 4.50 -7.68
C THR A 120 -11.06 4.31 -6.40
N SER A 121 -11.19 5.24 -5.49
CA SER A 121 -10.70 5.13 -4.12
C SER A 121 -11.68 5.77 -3.15
N ASN A 122 -11.72 5.27 -1.93
CA ASN A 122 -12.44 5.87 -0.82
C ASN A 122 -11.66 5.65 0.47
N ASP A 123 -11.79 6.58 1.38
CA ASP A 123 -11.11 6.57 2.66
C ASP A 123 -12.05 6.99 3.78
N ASN A 124 -11.71 6.62 4.98
CA ASN A 124 -12.40 7.05 6.19
C ASN A 124 -11.46 7.06 7.38
N THR A 125 -11.67 8.02 8.24
CA THR A 125 -10.95 8.15 9.51
C THR A 125 -11.91 8.01 10.67
N GLY A 126 -11.49 7.36 11.75
CA GLY A 126 -12.36 7.17 12.90
C GLY A 126 -11.59 6.83 14.16
N LEU A 127 -12.27 7.03 15.29
CA LEU A 127 -11.85 6.58 16.62
C LEU A 127 -12.65 5.33 16.95
N GLY A 128 -12.01 4.17 16.98
CA GLY A 128 -12.71 2.95 17.31
C GLY A 128 -11.88 1.69 17.12
N THR A 129 -12.47 0.56 17.45
CA THR A 129 -11.87 -0.76 17.31
C THR A 129 -12.13 -1.39 15.92
N ALA A 130 -12.99 -0.77 15.12
CA ALA A 130 -13.28 -1.17 13.74
C ALA A 130 -12.97 -0.01 12.79
N SER A 131 -12.22 -0.29 11.75
CA SER A 131 -11.90 0.65 10.68
C SER A 131 -12.67 0.25 9.43
N THR A 132 -13.42 1.18 8.85
CA THR A 132 -14.14 0.98 7.58
C THR A 132 -13.83 2.14 6.65
N SER A 133 -13.47 1.86 5.42
CA SER A 133 -13.25 2.90 4.39
C SER A 133 -14.54 3.47 3.79
N GLY A 134 -15.70 3.02 4.24
CA GLY A 134 -16.95 3.28 3.54
C GLY A 134 -17.11 2.41 2.29
N ASN A 135 -18.14 2.70 1.50
CA ASN A 135 -18.44 1.92 0.30
C ASN A 135 -17.69 2.47 -0.91
N ILE A 136 -17.11 1.57 -1.70
CA ILE A 136 -16.66 1.84 -3.06
C ILE A 136 -17.53 1.06 -4.04
N THR A 137 -17.84 1.65 -5.18
CA THR A 137 -18.53 0.97 -6.28
C THR A 137 -17.51 0.81 -7.39
N THR A 138 -17.16 -0.42 -7.69
CA THR A 138 -16.25 -0.75 -8.78
C THR A 138 -17.02 -0.82 -10.09
N THR A 139 -16.38 -0.47 -11.19
CA THR A 139 -17.00 -0.39 -12.52
C THR A 139 -16.55 -1.50 -13.46
N GLY A 140 -15.45 -2.17 -13.13
CA GLY A 140 -14.87 -3.27 -13.90
C GLY A 140 -15.38 -4.65 -13.46
N THR A 141 -15.09 -5.65 -14.27
CA THR A 141 -15.40 -7.05 -13.97
C THR A 141 -14.21 -7.81 -13.41
N ASP A 142 -12.99 -7.36 -13.70
CA ASP A 142 -11.74 -7.98 -13.25
C ASP A 142 -10.91 -6.91 -12.56
N GLU A 143 -10.97 -6.86 -11.26
CA GLU A 143 -10.36 -5.80 -10.47
C GLU A 143 -9.54 -6.36 -9.30
N VAL A 144 -8.58 -5.59 -8.84
CA VAL A 144 -7.98 -5.78 -7.53
C VAL A 144 -8.40 -4.62 -6.64
N VAL A 145 -9.05 -4.93 -5.54
CA VAL A 145 -9.37 -3.99 -4.47
C VAL A 145 -8.33 -4.15 -3.39
N VAL A 146 -7.68 -3.04 -3.03
CA VAL A 146 -6.67 -3.03 -1.96
C VAL A 146 -7.19 -2.16 -0.82
N GLY A 147 -7.23 -2.75 0.37
CA GLY A 147 -7.54 -2.06 1.60
C GLY A 147 -6.28 -1.86 2.44
N TYR A 148 -6.27 -0.83 3.26
CA TYR A 148 -5.19 -0.58 4.21
C TYR A 148 -5.74 0.05 5.49
N SER A 149 -5.08 -0.22 6.58
CA SER A 149 -5.32 0.44 7.85
C SER A 149 -4.03 0.65 8.62
N ASP A 150 -4.04 1.65 9.45
CA ASP A 150 -3.01 1.89 10.44
C ASP A 150 -3.68 2.24 11.77
N LEU A 151 -3.29 1.53 12.82
CA LEU A 151 -3.87 1.70 14.16
C LEU A 151 -2.77 2.16 15.11
N PHE A 152 -3.10 3.16 15.92
CA PHE A 152 -2.20 3.61 16.97
C PHE A 152 -2.09 2.54 18.07
N ASN A 153 -0.88 2.01 18.28
CA ASN A 153 -0.55 1.02 19.31
C ASN A 153 -1.38 -0.29 19.32
N SER A 154 -2.06 -0.64 18.25
CA SER A 154 -2.89 -1.84 18.20
C SER A 154 -2.62 -2.66 16.94
N GLN A 155 -2.75 -3.99 17.05
CA GLN A 155 -2.86 -4.86 15.89
C GLN A 155 -4.33 -4.98 15.49
N PRO A 156 -4.67 -5.04 14.19
CA PRO A 156 -5.97 -5.49 13.78
C PRO A 156 -6.21 -6.90 14.35
N THR A 157 -7.21 -7.04 15.18
CA THR A 157 -7.55 -8.32 15.83
C THR A 157 -8.64 -9.08 15.10
N THR A 158 -9.27 -8.45 14.11
CA THR A 158 -10.33 -9.03 13.29
C THR A 158 -9.83 -9.32 11.88
N ALA A 159 -10.44 -10.27 11.21
CA ALA A 159 -10.16 -10.57 9.82
C ALA A 159 -10.46 -9.36 8.94
N GLU A 160 -9.50 -8.96 8.13
CA GLU A 160 -9.67 -7.92 7.12
C GLU A 160 -10.67 -8.41 6.08
N GLN A 161 -11.63 -7.55 5.74
CA GLN A 161 -12.71 -7.86 4.82
C GLN A 161 -12.87 -6.77 3.76
N ILE A 162 -13.29 -7.18 2.58
CA ILE A 162 -13.75 -6.29 1.51
C ILE A 162 -15.18 -6.69 1.21
N ASN A 163 -16.12 -5.75 1.41
CA ASN A 163 -17.54 -5.97 1.21
C ASN A 163 -18.10 -7.17 2.03
N GLY A 164 -17.68 -7.30 3.28
CA GLY A 164 -18.11 -8.38 4.17
C GLY A 164 -17.53 -9.77 3.85
N VAL A 165 -16.64 -9.87 2.89
CA VAL A 165 -15.95 -11.11 2.52
C VAL A 165 -14.48 -11.00 2.91
N ALA A 166 -13.93 -12.10 3.44
CA ALA A 166 -12.52 -12.15 3.82
C ALA A 166 -11.60 -11.74 2.66
N ALA A 167 -10.53 -11.02 2.98
CA ALA A 167 -9.49 -10.69 2.02
C ALA A 167 -8.81 -11.95 1.49
N ASP A 168 -8.38 -11.93 0.22
CA ASP A 168 -7.62 -13.02 -0.39
C ASP A 168 -6.20 -13.11 0.18
N GLY A 169 -5.65 -11.98 0.63
CA GLY A 169 -4.36 -11.96 1.30
C GLY A 169 -4.12 -10.67 2.09
N VAL A 170 -3.21 -10.78 3.04
CA VAL A 170 -2.87 -9.69 3.99
C VAL A 170 -1.36 -9.61 4.15
N SER A 171 -0.82 -8.40 4.16
CA SER A 171 0.56 -8.10 4.57
C SER A 171 0.54 -7.14 5.75
N ARG A 172 1.31 -7.45 6.79
CA ARG A 172 1.35 -6.66 8.03
C ARG A 172 2.75 -6.14 8.34
N GLN A 173 2.78 -4.86 8.70
CA GLN A 173 3.93 -4.21 9.32
C GLN A 173 3.40 -3.49 10.56
N SER A 174 3.28 -4.25 11.63
CA SER A 174 2.62 -3.87 12.87
C SER A 174 2.89 -2.43 13.33
N PRO A 175 1.86 -1.60 13.57
CA PRO A 175 0.42 -1.87 13.52
C PRO A 175 -0.27 -1.60 12.17
N ALA A 176 0.46 -1.32 11.10
CA ALA A 176 -0.11 -1.13 9.77
C ALA A 176 -0.39 -2.47 9.08
N SER A 177 -1.44 -2.53 8.29
CA SER A 177 -1.75 -3.65 7.42
C SER A 177 -2.25 -3.20 6.06
N MET A 178 -1.94 -3.99 5.04
CA MET A 178 -2.55 -3.96 3.72
C MET A 178 -3.17 -5.31 3.42
N TRP A 179 -4.32 -5.31 2.79
CA TRP A 179 -4.99 -6.53 2.34
C TRP A 179 -5.60 -6.32 0.96
N TYR A 180 -5.88 -7.39 0.28
CA TYR A 180 -6.44 -7.31 -1.06
C TYR A 180 -7.53 -8.36 -1.29
N ARG A 181 -8.35 -8.10 -2.31
CA ARG A 181 -9.28 -9.05 -2.91
C ARG A 181 -9.28 -8.88 -4.43
N ILE A 182 -9.18 -9.99 -5.14
CA ILE A 182 -9.31 -10.05 -6.59
C ILE A 182 -10.77 -10.35 -6.92
N LEU A 183 -11.37 -9.47 -7.69
CA LEU A 183 -12.75 -9.61 -8.20
C LEU A 183 -12.68 -10.09 -9.64
N SER A 184 -13.50 -11.09 -9.97
CA SER A 184 -13.60 -11.71 -11.30
C SER A 184 -15.03 -12.08 -11.65
#